data_5989c8a77455813f0251069c4c0c17c3
#
_entry.id   5989c8a77455813f0251069c4c0c17c3
#
_cell.length_a   1.000
_cell.length_b   1.000
_cell.length_c   1.000
_cell.angle_alpha   90.00
_cell.angle_beta   90.00
_cell.angle_gamma   90.00
#
_symmetry.space_group_name_H-M   'P 1'
#
loop_
_entity.id
_entity.type
_entity.pdbx_description
1 polymer ?
#
loop_
_entity_poly.entity_id
_entity_poly.type
_entity_poly.pdbx_seq_one_letter_code
_entity_poly.pdbx_strand_id
1 'polypeptide(L)'
;YNEPINAFVADFIGESNIINGCMPRDCEVEFTGRRFECVDKGFSPNETVDVVIRPEDVKIIPAEGAKLTGIVESVVFKGVHYEMIVDGVDHKWMIHSTKAEQVGTMVGMTFDPFDIHIMKKTAAEED
;
A
#
# COMPACT_ATOMS: atom_id res chain seq x y z
N TYR A 1 -8.82 3.69 24.35
CA TYR A 1 -9.41 3.79 23.06
C TYR A 1 -8.48 3.35 21.92
N ASN A 2 -7.20 3.55 22.11
CA ASN A 2 -6.24 3.14 21.09
C ASN A 2 -6.19 1.64 20.91
N GLU A 3 -6.45 0.91 21.97
CA GLU A 3 -6.35 -0.54 21.90
C GLU A 3 -7.31 -1.17 20.91
N PRO A 4 -8.59 -0.75 20.88
CA PRO A 4 -9.47 -1.30 19.85
C PRO A 4 -8.98 -0.99 18.45
N ILE A 5 -8.42 0.20 18.28
CA ILE A 5 -7.88 0.56 16.99
C ILE A 5 -6.68 -0.31 16.65
N ASN A 6 -5.83 -0.57 17.64
CA ASN A 6 -4.66 -1.41 17.42
C ASN A 6 -5.05 -2.83 17.08
N ALA A 7 -6.08 -3.36 17.74
CA ALA A 7 -6.56 -4.70 17.43
C ALA A 7 -7.10 -4.74 16.01
N PHE A 8 -7.86 -3.73 15.63
CA PHE A 8 -8.37 -3.63 14.28
C PHE A 8 -7.22 -3.58 13.28
N VAL A 9 -6.20 -2.79 13.59
CA VAL A 9 -5.05 -2.67 12.71
C VAL A 9 -4.35 -4.01 12.56
N ALA A 10 -4.24 -4.77 13.64
CA ALA A 10 -3.60 -6.07 13.56
C ALA A 10 -4.33 -7.01 12.61
N ASP A 11 -5.66 -7.07 12.71
CA ASP A 11 -6.46 -7.89 11.79
C ASP A 11 -6.41 -7.33 10.38
N PHE A 12 -6.50 -6.03 10.27
CA PHE A 12 -6.49 -5.34 9.00
C PHE A 12 -5.15 -5.60 8.28
N ILE A 13 -4.06 -5.50 9.04
CA ILE A 13 -2.71 -5.61 8.54
C ILE A 13 -2.40 -7.03 8.06
N GLY A 14 -3.06 -8.03 8.62
CA GLY A 14 -2.79 -9.40 8.24
C GLY A 14 -2.86 -9.63 6.75
N GLU A 15 -3.65 -8.84 6.04
CA GLU A 15 -3.81 -8.99 4.59
C GLU A 15 -3.61 -7.68 3.86
N SER A 16 -2.79 -6.79 4.42
CA SER A 16 -2.60 -5.48 3.81
C SER A 16 -1.15 -5.26 3.43
N ASN A 17 -0.95 -4.33 2.50
CA ASN A 17 0.38 -3.86 2.17
C ASN A 17 0.76 -2.78 3.17
N ILE A 18 1.90 -2.95 3.83
CA ILE A 18 2.36 -1.98 4.83
C ILE A 18 3.74 -1.51 4.40
N ILE A 19 3.87 -0.22 4.19
CA ILE A 19 5.10 0.36 3.70
C ILE A 19 5.50 1.51 4.63
N ASN A 20 6.79 1.63 4.88
CA ASN A 20 7.31 2.79 5.61
C ASN A 20 7.22 4.02 4.72
N GLY A 21 6.77 5.11 5.30
CA GLY A 21 6.67 6.35 4.56
C GLY A 21 6.85 7.54 5.48
N CYS A 22 6.68 8.73 4.91
CA CYS A 22 6.69 9.93 5.72
C CYS A 22 5.70 10.92 5.13
N MET A 23 5.26 11.86 5.99
CA MET A 23 4.30 12.89 5.61
C MET A 23 5.03 14.21 5.50
N PRO A 24 5.46 14.62 4.29
CA PRO A 24 6.13 15.92 4.17
C PRO A 24 5.20 17.08 4.53
N ARG A 25 3.91 16.90 4.29
CA ARG A 25 2.90 17.90 4.62
C ARG A 25 1.54 17.23 4.67
N ASP A 26 0.53 18.00 5.06
CA ASP A 26 -0.84 17.48 5.08
C ASP A 26 -1.25 17.03 3.69
N CYS A 27 -1.98 15.93 3.64
CA CYS A 27 -2.55 15.40 2.41
C CYS A 27 -1.51 14.96 1.39
N GLU A 28 -0.27 14.74 1.84
CA GLU A 28 0.79 14.27 0.96
C GLU A 28 1.65 13.28 1.72
N VAL A 29 1.87 12.11 1.13
CA VAL A 29 2.68 11.07 1.76
C VAL A 29 3.72 10.61 0.77
N GLU A 30 4.91 10.30 1.27
CA GLU A 30 6.01 9.81 0.44
C GLU A 30 6.36 8.39 0.88
N PHE A 31 6.37 7.47 -0.07
CA PHE A 31 6.84 6.12 0.17
C PHE A 31 7.38 5.56 -1.13
N THR A 32 8.30 4.62 -1.03
CA THR A 32 9.00 4.00 -2.16
C THR A 32 9.64 5.04 -3.09
N GLY A 33 10.03 6.19 -2.51
CA GLY A 33 10.68 7.24 -3.29
C GLY A 33 9.75 8.07 -4.13
N ARG A 34 8.44 7.95 -3.93
CA ARG A 34 7.45 8.68 -4.72
C ARG A 34 6.47 9.36 -3.77
N ARG A 35 5.88 10.45 -4.24
CA ARG A 35 4.89 11.19 -3.47
C ARG A 35 3.50 10.91 -3.99
N PHE A 36 2.57 10.74 -3.08
CA PHE A 36 1.18 10.46 -3.40
C PHE A 36 0.29 11.37 -2.60
N GLU A 37 -0.88 11.68 -3.17
CA GLU A 37 -1.90 12.39 -2.45
C GLU A 37 -2.61 11.46 -1.49
N CYS A 38 -2.95 11.97 -0.31
CA CYS A 38 -3.77 11.26 0.64
C CYS A 38 -4.69 12.26 1.32
N VAL A 39 -5.58 11.74 2.19
CA VAL A 39 -6.56 12.62 2.83
C VAL A 39 -6.23 12.89 4.29
N ASP A 40 -5.17 12.27 4.79
CA ASP A 40 -4.80 12.41 6.20
C ASP A 40 -4.02 13.68 6.43
N LYS A 41 -4.17 14.23 7.61
CA LYS A 41 -3.46 15.44 8.02
C LYS A 41 -3.30 15.43 9.52
N GLY A 42 -2.59 16.43 10.04
CA GLY A 42 -2.35 16.50 11.46
C GLY A 42 -1.07 15.83 11.90
N PHE A 43 -0.24 15.41 10.96
CA PHE A 43 1.06 14.82 11.26
C PHE A 43 2.13 15.91 11.26
N SER A 44 3.18 15.68 12.02
CA SER A 44 4.31 16.58 12.01
C SER A 44 4.99 16.57 10.65
N PRO A 45 5.60 17.68 10.23
CA PRO A 45 6.31 17.68 8.96
C PRO A 45 7.37 16.59 8.93
N ASN A 46 7.35 15.81 7.85
CA ASN A 46 8.29 14.69 7.64
C ASN A 46 8.21 13.63 8.73
N GLU A 47 7.04 13.50 9.35
CA GLU A 47 6.85 12.45 10.35
C GLU A 47 6.87 11.08 9.66
N THR A 48 7.59 10.13 10.26
CA THR A 48 7.63 8.76 9.77
C THR A 48 6.33 8.07 10.12
N VAL A 49 5.72 7.42 9.14
CA VAL A 49 4.42 6.78 9.32
C VAL A 49 4.42 5.42 8.65
N ASP A 50 3.39 4.64 8.96
CA ASP A 50 3.10 3.41 8.24
C ASP A 50 2.01 3.70 7.23
N VAL A 51 2.27 3.33 5.99
CA VAL A 51 1.30 3.46 4.91
C VAL A 51 0.66 2.09 4.72
N VAL A 52 -0.66 2.03 4.87
CA VAL A 52 -1.39 0.77 4.80
C VAL A 52 -2.37 0.85 3.63
N ILE A 53 -2.24 -0.09 2.71
CA ILE A 53 -3.09 -0.13 1.53
C ILE A 53 -3.60 -1.55 1.37
N ARG A 54 -4.92 -1.70 1.30
CA ARG A 54 -5.51 -3.02 1.17
C ARG A 54 -5.24 -3.59 -0.21
N PRO A 55 -5.11 -4.92 -0.31
CA PRO A 55 -4.85 -5.53 -1.62
C PRO A 55 -5.91 -5.21 -2.67
N GLU A 56 -7.17 -5.12 -2.25
CA GLU A 56 -8.25 -4.84 -3.20
C GLU A 56 -8.27 -3.40 -3.66
N ASP A 57 -7.54 -2.53 -2.97
CA ASP A 57 -7.51 -1.11 -3.31
C ASP A 57 -6.31 -0.74 -4.18
N VAL A 58 -5.44 -1.69 -4.47
CA VAL A 58 -4.33 -1.47 -5.39
C VAL A 58 -4.87 -1.67 -6.80
N LYS A 59 -4.72 -0.65 -7.63
CA LYS A 59 -5.21 -0.71 -9.00
C LYS A 59 -4.06 -0.94 -9.96
N ILE A 60 -4.25 -1.86 -10.88
CA ILE A 60 -3.23 -2.16 -11.88
C ILE A 60 -3.51 -1.32 -13.11
N ILE A 61 -2.48 -0.62 -13.56
CA ILE A 61 -2.55 0.23 -14.73
C ILE A 61 -1.35 -0.11 -15.61
N PRO A 62 -1.33 0.38 -16.86
CA PRO A 62 -0.14 0.18 -17.69
C PRO A 62 1.10 0.74 -16.99
N ALA A 63 2.20 0.03 -17.13
CA ALA A 63 3.44 0.45 -16.47
C ALA A 63 3.91 1.79 -17.00
N GLU A 64 3.62 2.08 -18.24
CA GLU A 64 4.05 3.32 -18.86
C GLU A 64 3.37 4.50 -18.18
N GLY A 65 4.17 5.40 -17.64
CA GLY A 65 3.65 6.59 -16.98
C GLY A 65 3.21 6.38 -15.54
N ALA A 66 3.28 5.16 -15.02
CA ALA A 66 2.87 4.90 -13.64
C ALA A 66 3.95 5.36 -12.67
N LYS A 67 3.53 5.83 -11.50
CA LYS A 67 4.48 6.21 -10.45
C LYS A 67 5.18 5.00 -9.87
N LEU A 68 4.44 3.90 -9.74
CA LEU A 68 4.99 2.65 -9.22
C LEU A 68 4.83 1.57 -10.27
N THR A 69 5.86 0.76 -10.43
CA THR A 69 5.82 -0.37 -11.34
C THR A 69 6.41 -1.58 -10.66
N GLY A 70 6.09 -2.74 -11.19
CA GLY A 70 6.64 -3.98 -10.68
C GLY A 70 6.38 -5.12 -11.62
N ILE A 71 6.96 -6.26 -11.30
CA ILE A 71 6.83 -7.47 -12.11
C ILE A 71 5.94 -8.45 -11.37
N VAL A 72 4.95 -9.00 -12.06
CA VAL A 72 4.05 -9.98 -11.46
C VAL A 72 4.83 -11.25 -11.17
N GLU A 73 4.90 -11.62 -9.90
CA GLU A 73 5.64 -12.82 -9.48
C GLU A 73 4.75 -14.04 -9.39
N SER A 74 3.51 -13.87 -8.96
CA SER A 74 2.63 -15.00 -8.79
C SER A 74 1.18 -14.56 -8.98
N VAL A 75 0.34 -15.49 -9.36
CA VAL A 75 -1.09 -15.27 -9.55
C VAL A 75 -1.79 -16.52 -9.04
N VAL A 76 -2.71 -16.34 -8.10
CA VAL A 76 -3.47 -17.45 -7.53
C VAL A 76 -4.94 -17.07 -7.53
N PHE A 77 -5.79 -17.96 -8.01
CA PHE A 77 -7.23 -17.72 -7.99
C PHE A 77 -7.78 -18.14 -6.63
N LYS A 78 -8.50 -17.23 -5.98
CA LYS A 78 -9.02 -17.46 -4.64
C LYS A 78 -10.53 -17.71 -4.62
N GLY A 79 -11.10 -18.04 -5.74
CA GLY A 79 -12.53 -18.35 -5.82
C GLY A 79 -13.40 -17.21 -6.27
N VAL A 80 -13.09 -15.99 -5.86
CA VAL A 80 -13.85 -14.80 -6.26
C VAL A 80 -12.94 -13.73 -6.83
N HIS A 81 -11.65 -13.83 -6.62
CA HIS A 81 -10.70 -12.87 -7.16
C HIS A 81 -9.35 -13.56 -7.31
N TYR A 82 -8.46 -12.90 -8.01
CA TYR A 82 -7.07 -13.35 -8.14
C TYR A 82 -6.22 -12.61 -7.13
N GLU A 83 -5.32 -13.34 -6.49
CA GLU A 83 -4.32 -12.74 -5.61
C GLU A 83 -3.01 -12.74 -6.36
N MET A 84 -2.46 -11.55 -6.59
CA MET A 84 -1.22 -11.40 -7.32
C MET A 84 -0.17 -10.79 -6.41
N ILE A 85 1.06 -11.26 -6.55
CA ILE A 85 2.19 -10.65 -5.88
C ILE A 85 3.02 -9.95 -6.94
N VAL A 86 3.25 -8.66 -6.75
CA VAL A 86 4.01 -7.85 -7.70
C VAL A 86 5.27 -7.37 -7.00
N ASP A 87 6.41 -7.71 -7.59
CA ASP A 87 7.71 -7.30 -7.03
C ASP A 87 8.01 -5.89 -7.49
N GLY A 88 7.89 -4.95 -6.57
CA GLY A 88 8.06 -3.53 -6.85
C GLY A 88 9.37 -2.97 -6.33
N VAL A 89 10.41 -3.75 -6.30
CA VAL A 89 11.75 -3.32 -5.89
C VAL A 89 11.84 -3.14 -4.36
N ASP A 90 11.11 -2.18 -3.82
CA ASP A 90 11.18 -1.91 -2.37
C ASP A 90 10.19 -2.71 -1.56
N HIS A 91 9.17 -3.24 -2.23
CA HIS A 91 8.08 -3.89 -1.51
C HIS A 91 7.39 -4.85 -2.45
N LYS A 92 7.01 -6.00 -1.92
CA LYS A 92 6.22 -6.95 -2.70
C LYS A 92 4.76 -6.66 -2.42
N TRP A 93 4.06 -6.22 -3.45
CA TRP A 93 2.68 -5.79 -3.32
C TRP A 93 1.74 -6.95 -3.47
N MET A 94 0.81 -7.08 -2.54
CA MET A 94 -0.28 -8.04 -2.68
C MET A 94 -1.46 -7.32 -3.29
N ILE A 95 -2.01 -7.88 -4.35
CA ILE A 95 -3.10 -7.24 -5.10
C ILE A 95 -4.22 -8.25 -5.27
N HIS A 96 -5.44 -7.84 -4.96
CA HIS A 96 -6.63 -8.63 -5.21
C HIS A 96 -7.41 -7.98 -6.35
N SER A 97 -7.64 -8.73 -7.40
CA SER A 97 -8.30 -8.18 -8.58
C SER A 97 -9.15 -9.25 -9.24
N THR A 98 -10.19 -8.81 -9.92
CA THR A 98 -11.02 -9.73 -10.68
C THR A 98 -10.36 -10.10 -12.01
N LYS A 99 -9.28 -9.44 -12.36
CA LYS A 99 -8.53 -9.72 -13.58
C LYS A 99 -7.12 -10.14 -13.22
N ALA A 100 -6.61 -11.14 -13.94
CA ALA A 100 -5.26 -11.62 -13.70
C ALA A 100 -4.31 -11.09 -14.75
N GLU A 101 -3.09 -10.78 -14.32
CA GLU A 101 -2.00 -10.48 -15.24
C GLU A 101 -1.07 -11.67 -15.27
N GLN A 102 -0.34 -11.82 -16.35
CA GLN A 102 0.56 -12.96 -16.46
C GLN A 102 1.81 -12.74 -15.64
N VAL A 103 2.30 -13.85 -15.06
CA VAL A 103 3.56 -13.82 -14.33
C VAL A 103 4.66 -13.35 -15.28
N GLY A 104 5.51 -12.45 -14.78
CA GLY A 104 6.59 -11.90 -15.58
C GLY A 104 6.23 -10.61 -16.28
N THR A 105 4.98 -10.18 -16.20
CA THR A 105 4.54 -8.95 -16.84
C THR A 105 4.87 -7.75 -15.95
N MET A 106 5.36 -6.68 -16.55
CA MET A 106 5.53 -5.43 -15.82
C MET A 106 4.22 -4.66 -15.82
N VAL A 107 3.78 -4.26 -14.65
CA VAL A 107 2.53 -3.53 -14.48
C VAL A 107 2.79 -2.28 -13.68
N GLY A 108 1.89 -1.32 -13.81
CA GLY A 108 1.89 -0.15 -12.96
C GLY A 108 0.87 -0.31 -11.86
N MET A 109 1.05 0.44 -10.79
CA MET A 109 0.13 0.42 -9.67
C MET A 109 -0.24 1.83 -9.28
N THR A 110 -1.50 2.02 -8.94
CA THR A 110 -1.98 3.31 -8.49
C THR A 110 -3.00 3.11 -7.39
N PHE A 111 -3.27 4.18 -6.66
CA PHE A 111 -4.18 4.14 -5.53
C PHE A 111 -4.98 5.42 -5.49
N ASP A 112 -6.23 5.34 -5.03
CA ASP A 112 -7.00 6.54 -4.76
C ASP A 112 -6.52 7.15 -3.45
N PRO A 113 -6.53 8.48 -3.33
CA PRO A 113 -6.10 9.11 -2.06
C PRO A 113 -6.87 8.60 -0.86
N PHE A 114 -8.15 8.27 -1.02
CA PHE A 114 -8.97 7.78 0.09
C PHE A 114 -8.58 6.38 0.53
N ASP A 115 -7.89 5.64 -0.31
CA ASP A 115 -7.52 4.25 -0.01
C ASP A 115 -6.13 4.13 0.57
N ILE A 116 -5.42 5.24 0.70
CA ILE A 116 -4.11 5.26 1.33
C ILE A 116 -4.32 5.62 2.80
N HIS A 117 -4.10 4.64 3.68
CA HIS A 117 -4.32 4.82 5.10
C HIS A 117 -3.01 5.10 5.80
N ILE A 118 -2.96 6.20 6.52
CA ILE A 118 -1.73 6.63 7.20
C ILE A 118 -1.89 6.36 8.68
N MET A 119 -0.92 5.67 9.26
CA MET A 119 -0.96 5.34 10.67
C MET A 119 0.32 5.77 11.32
N LYS A 120 0.19 6.33 12.51
CA LYS A 120 1.37 6.70 13.29
C LYS A 120 2.06 5.44 13.75
N LYS A 121 3.37 5.48 13.77
CA LYS A 121 4.12 4.37 14.30
C LYS A 121 3.89 4.29 15.81
N THR A 122 3.71 3.06 16.29
CA THR A 122 3.45 2.85 17.70
C THR A 122 4.74 2.85 18.48
N ALA A 123 4.63 3.02 19.80
CA ALA A 123 5.79 2.97 20.66
C ALA A 123 6.51 1.64 20.54
N ALA A 124 5.76 0.56 20.36
CA ALA A 124 6.37 -0.76 20.21
C ALA A 124 7.26 -0.82 18.98
N GLU A 125 6.87 -0.13 17.94
CA GLU A 125 7.67 -0.10 16.72
C GLU A 125 8.89 0.77 16.86
N GLU A 126 8.80 1.75 17.73
CA GLU A 126 9.94 2.64 17.97
C GLU A 126 11.00 1.99 18.82
N ASP A 127 10.60 1.02 19.59
CA ASP A 127 11.54 0.29 20.43
C ASP A 127 12.37 -0.67 19.61
#